data_3c00c18c6320c71867f412cfd9f08dc5
#
_entry.id   3c00c18c6320c71867f412cfd9f08dc5
#
_cell.length_a   1.000
_cell.length_b   1.000
_cell.length_c   1.000
_cell.angle_alpha   90.00
_cell.angle_beta   90.00
_cell.angle_gamma   90.00
#
_symmetry.space_group_name_H-M   'P 1'
#
loop_
_entity.id
_entity.type
_entity.pdbx_description
1 polymer ?
#
loop_
_entity_poly.entity_id
_entity_poly.type
_entity_poly.pdbx_seq_one_letter_code
_entity_poly.pdbx_strand_id
1 'polypeptide(L)'
;MKYLCIILFLAISISSCQQRQAVDEKCEKNIIVCFDHYHPKPYKTPGGVGHMPMPKVLYTDSIGTLVEYMPNKDSDTLTIYSTEHFKELGLNYGDFEFNYYPLMKGDTVIISMDSLGYPILSSKHHPGYSRIYNMNYELRKGKTHAGLEAKTCLGGDWVRIAKSIDIIRANNWTSLLMDYCPLDSLQSMFDSYKKNYTDTINSFKEQQLISSEIHDRYQYLLKLKDYESRRMLNEDTAFYRQMEPEIADKYIRYPSYREFLDYYLWFFNQHIPTIRKSQGGSKDWRQTFDELSAKPFQPKSKQALLERCIKEIGENFSAQDVNSYLDKYIHITQDTLLPDRIRDQYNLSADANQLLLKDIHGKPTNLNILLKKNRGKVIYVDFWASWCVPCREEMPPSAKLRELYKGKDVVFVYLAFKDQESSWKMAVEQEGLSEVPDNFFITNPKNSKMLEKLKLELIPRYIIFDKQGNIVEMNAPRPSDKQVTTTIDKYLK
;
A
#
# COMPACT_ATOMS: atom_id res chain seq x y z
N MET A 1 -66.33 19.84 10.97
CA MET A 1 -65.58 18.72 10.35
C MET A 1 -64.85 19.05 9.03
N LYS A 2 -65.30 20.08 8.23
CA LYS A 2 -64.62 20.44 6.95
C LYS A 2 -63.25 21.15 7.12
N TYR A 3 -63.00 21.84 8.22
CA TYR A 3 -61.73 22.55 8.47
C TYR A 3 -60.61 21.65 9.01
N LEU A 4 -60.95 20.53 9.63
CA LEU A 4 -59.94 19.59 10.16
C LEU A 4 -59.26 18.76 9.03
N CYS A 5 -59.96 18.48 7.97
CA CYS A 5 -59.39 17.75 6.81
C CYS A 5 -58.43 18.62 5.97
N ILE A 6 -58.65 19.96 5.89
CA ILE A 6 -57.79 20.86 5.14
C ILE A 6 -56.43 21.04 5.82
N ILE A 7 -56.43 21.14 7.17
CA ILE A 7 -55.19 21.25 7.93
C ILE A 7 -54.34 19.93 7.86
N LEU A 8 -55.01 18.79 7.86
CA LEU A 8 -54.31 17.49 7.70
C LEU A 8 -53.71 17.31 6.32
N PHE A 9 -54.38 17.75 5.25
CA PHE A 9 -53.84 17.69 3.88
C PHE A 9 -52.69 18.67 3.65
N LEU A 10 -52.72 19.87 4.26
CA LEU A 10 -51.62 20.81 4.21
C LEU A 10 -50.42 20.31 5.00
N ALA A 11 -50.59 19.69 6.18
CA ALA A 11 -49.49 19.11 6.97
C ALA A 11 -48.83 17.94 6.26
N ILE A 12 -49.57 17.07 5.55
CA ILE A 12 -49.03 15.96 4.77
C ILE A 12 -48.30 16.46 3.53
N SER A 13 -48.79 17.51 2.85
CA SER A 13 -48.10 18.09 1.71
C SER A 13 -46.82 18.82 2.07
N ILE A 14 -46.77 19.53 3.23
CA ILE A 14 -45.57 20.18 3.73
C ILE A 14 -44.54 19.14 4.17
N SER A 15 -44.97 18.05 4.85
CA SER A 15 -44.06 16.95 5.25
C SER A 15 -43.48 16.23 4.05
N SER A 16 -44.29 15.97 3.01
CA SER A 16 -43.80 15.36 1.77
C SER A 16 -42.90 16.28 0.95
N CYS A 17 -43.12 17.57 0.98
CA CYS A 17 -42.28 18.57 0.33
C CYS A 17 -40.93 18.73 1.09
N GLN A 18 -40.97 18.76 2.43
CA GLN A 18 -39.75 18.77 3.24
C GLN A 18 -38.94 17.47 3.11
N GLN A 19 -39.60 16.32 3.06
CA GLN A 19 -38.92 15.03 2.76
C GLN A 19 -38.33 14.99 1.36
N ARG A 20 -39.03 15.49 0.33
CA ARG A 20 -38.47 15.61 -1.03
C ARG A 20 -37.29 16.58 -1.08
N GLN A 21 -37.42 17.78 -0.46
CA GLN A 21 -36.30 18.72 -0.38
C GLN A 21 -35.09 18.13 0.39
N ALA A 22 -35.29 17.41 1.48
CA ALA A 22 -34.21 16.77 2.22
C ALA A 22 -33.58 15.60 1.46
N VAL A 23 -34.35 14.89 0.63
CA VAL A 23 -33.84 13.82 -0.25
C VAL A 23 -33.09 14.42 -1.44
N ASP A 24 -33.60 15.50 -2.05
CA ASP A 24 -32.93 16.22 -3.14
C ASP A 24 -31.64 16.91 -2.65
N GLU A 25 -31.67 17.58 -1.50
CA GLU A 25 -30.45 18.15 -0.88
C GLU A 25 -29.40 17.09 -0.53
N LYS A 26 -29.81 15.87 -0.18
CA LYS A 26 -28.91 14.78 0.13
C LYS A 26 -28.33 14.16 -1.16
N CYS A 27 -29.11 14.13 -2.25
CA CYS A 27 -28.63 13.71 -3.58
C CYS A 27 -27.65 14.74 -4.18
N GLU A 28 -27.89 16.03 -4.02
CA GLU A 28 -27.02 17.09 -4.55
C GLU A 28 -25.61 17.14 -3.87
N LYS A 29 -25.45 16.49 -2.72
CA LYS A 29 -24.17 16.46 -1.97
C LYS A 29 -23.34 15.19 -2.19
N ASN A 30 -23.91 14.17 -2.84
CA ASN A 30 -23.23 12.89 -3.04
C ASN A 30 -22.63 12.79 -4.44
N ILE A 31 -21.45 12.18 -4.52
CA ILE A 31 -20.90 11.65 -5.76
C ILE A 31 -21.18 10.16 -5.76
N ILE A 32 -21.84 9.65 -6.77
CA ILE A 32 -22.12 8.24 -6.92
C ILE A 32 -21.15 7.67 -7.96
N VAL A 33 -20.37 6.68 -7.57
CA VAL A 33 -19.41 6.01 -8.45
C VAL A 33 -19.91 4.60 -8.69
N CYS A 34 -20.30 4.31 -9.93
CA CYS A 34 -20.75 3.00 -10.37
C CYS A 34 -19.61 2.30 -11.11
N PHE A 35 -19.23 1.14 -10.66
CA PHE A 35 -18.25 0.28 -11.34
C PHE A 35 -19.01 -0.66 -12.27
N ASP A 36 -18.73 -0.60 -13.56
CA ASP A 36 -19.37 -1.42 -14.58
C ASP A 36 -18.31 -2.20 -15.34
N HIS A 37 -18.33 -3.54 -15.22
CA HIS A 37 -17.32 -4.42 -15.82
C HIS A 37 -15.87 -4.01 -15.47
N TYR A 38 -15.64 -3.64 -14.22
CA TYR A 38 -14.40 -3.04 -13.71
C TYR A 38 -13.35 -4.07 -13.29
N HIS A 39 -13.28 -5.23 -13.92
CA HIS A 39 -12.22 -6.21 -13.65
C HIS A 39 -11.16 -6.20 -14.75
N PRO A 40 -9.88 -6.05 -14.39
CA PRO A 40 -8.81 -6.14 -15.36
C PRO A 40 -8.77 -7.55 -15.96
N LYS A 41 -8.71 -7.61 -17.28
CA LYS A 41 -8.55 -8.89 -17.98
C LYS A 41 -7.15 -9.46 -17.67
N PRO A 42 -7.02 -10.79 -17.46
CA PRO A 42 -5.72 -11.41 -17.32
C PRO A 42 -4.87 -11.14 -18.57
N TYR A 43 -3.61 -10.73 -18.36
CA TYR A 43 -2.67 -10.48 -19.44
C TYR A 43 -1.68 -11.63 -19.57
N LYS A 44 -1.23 -11.90 -20.81
CA LYS A 44 -0.21 -12.91 -21.07
C LYS A 44 1.18 -12.27 -21.01
N THR A 45 2.02 -12.78 -20.11
CA THR A 45 3.45 -12.48 -20.10
C THR A 45 4.25 -13.61 -20.75
N PRO A 46 5.49 -13.38 -21.19
CA PRO A 46 6.38 -14.44 -21.67
C PRO A 46 6.61 -15.58 -20.67
N GLY A 47 6.35 -15.36 -19.38
CA GLY A 47 6.49 -16.35 -18.30
C GLY A 47 5.19 -16.98 -17.82
N GLY A 48 4.03 -16.66 -18.44
CA GLY A 48 2.73 -17.21 -18.04
C GLY A 48 1.59 -16.21 -18.03
N VAL A 49 0.49 -16.56 -17.36
CA VAL A 49 -0.66 -15.66 -17.17
C VAL A 49 -0.44 -14.85 -15.91
N GLY A 50 -0.24 -13.54 -16.05
CA GLY A 50 -0.22 -12.61 -14.93
C GLY A 50 -1.66 -12.31 -14.48
N HIS A 51 -1.90 -12.37 -13.18
CA HIS A 51 -3.10 -11.82 -12.58
C HIS A 51 -2.79 -10.42 -12.08
N MET A 52 -3.52 -9.44 -12.57
CA MET A 52 -3.44 -8.10 -12.02
C MET A 52 -4.04 -8.07 -10.61
N PRO A 53 -3.45 -7.32 -9.68
CA PRO A 53 -4.08 -7.10 -8.39
C PRO A 53 -5.46 -6.48 -8.58
N MET A 54 -6.38 -6.75 -7.64
CA MET A 54 -7.72 -6.17 -7.67
C MET A 54 -7.64 -4.64 -7.68
N PRO A 55 -8.45 -3.97 -8.49
CA PRO A 55 -8.48 -2.53 -8.54
C PRO A 55 -8.78 -1.94 -7.18
N LYS A 56 -8.05 -0.89 -6.84
CA LYS A 56 -8.23 -0.15 -5.59
C LYS A 56 -8.67 1.27 -5.87
N VAL A 57 -9.48 1.79 -4.98
CA VAL A 57 -10.01 3.15 -5.03
C VAL A 57 -9.59 3.89 -3.77
N LEU A 58 -9.00 5.07 -3.92
CA LEU A 58 -8.67 5.97 -2.83
C LEU A 58 -9.54 7.20 -2.88
N TYR A 59 -10.12 7.59 -1.75
CA TYR A 59 -10.82 8.84 -1.58
C TYR A 59 -10.73 9.32 -0.13
N THR A 60 -11.08 10.57 0.13
CA THR A 60 -11.23 11.08 1.49
C THR A 60 -12.72 11.11 1.86
N ASP A 61 -13.06 10.61 3.05
CA ASP A 61 -14.42 10.67 3.59
C ASP A 61 -14.83 12.10 3.99
N SER A 62 -16.00 12.25 4.61
CA SER A 62 -16.54 13.55 5.03
C SER A 62 -15.73 14.26 6.12
N ILE A 63 -14.92 13.52 6.87
CA ILE A 63 -14.05 14.08 7.93
C ILE A 63 -12.58 14.18 7.49
N GLY A 64 -12.27 13.86 6.21
CA GLY A 64 -10.93 13.97 5.64
C GLY A 64 -10.03 12.75 5.87
N THR A 65 -10.59 11.63 6.34
CA THR A 65 -9.84 10.37 6.46
C THR A 65 -9.66 9.73 5.09
N LEU A 66 -8.43 9.28 4.79
CA LEU A 66 -8.16 8.52 3.57
C LEU A 66 -8.77 7.12 3.69
N VAL A 67 -9.61 6.78 2.73
CA VAL A 67 -10.30 5.48 2.64
C VAL A 67 -9.81 4.74 1.40
N GLU A 68 -9.41 3.49 1.58
CA GLU A 68 -9.15 2.55 0.50
C GLU A 68 -10.38 1.65 0.34
N TYR A 69 -10.92 1.60 -0.87
CA TYR A 69 -12.08 0.79 -1.22
C TYR A 69 -11.71 -0.17 -2.36
N MET A 70 -12.13 -1.41 -2.24
CA MET A 70 -11.97 -2.43 -3.28
C MET A 70 -13.35 -2.86 -3.76
N PRO A 71 -13.70 -2.57 -5.04
CA PRO A 71 -14.96 -3.06 -5.62
C PRO A 71 -15.03 -4.59 -5.59
N ASN A 72 -16.12 -5.14 -5.06
CA ASN A 72 -16.24 -6.59 -4.78
C ASN A 72 -16.71 -7.42 -5.97
N LYS A 73 -17.23 -6.79 -7.05
CA LYS A 73 -17.91 -7.45 -8.18
C LYS A 73 -17.69 -6.68 -9.47
N ASP A 74 -18.06 -7.31 -10.60
CA ASP A 74 -18.08 -6.68 -11.93
C ASP A 74 -18.98 -5.43 -12.00
N SER A 75 -19.96 -5.34 -11.08
CA SER A 75 -20.75 -4.13 -10.85
C SER A 75 -20.87 -3.85 -9.35
N ASP A 76 -20.47 -2.67 -8.94
CA ASP A 76 -20.53 -2.20 -7.56
C ASP A 76 -20.82 -0.70 -7.54
N THR A 77 -21.22 -0.15 -6.39
CA THR A 77 -21.55 1.27 -6.25
C THR A 77 -20.98 1.83 -4.97
N LEU A 78 -20.20 2.90 -5.11
CA LEU A 78 -19.64 3.67 -4.02
C LEU A 78 -20.32 5.05 -3.95
N THR A 79 -20.77 5.46 -2.77
CA THR A 79 -21.32 6.79 -2.53
C THR A 79 -20.33 7.61 -1.71
N ILE A 80 -19.89 8.74 -2.24
CA ILE A 80 -18.94 9.66 -1.60
C ILE A 80 -19.69 10.96 -1.29
N TYR A 81 -19.75 11.32 -0.01
CA TYR A 81 -20.31 12.60 0.42
C TYR A 81 -19.31 13.73 0.20
N SER A 82 -19.76 14.85 -0.38
CA SER A 82 -18.94 16.03 -0.61
C SER A 82 -19.68 17.34 -0.35
N THR A 83 -19.07 18.19 0.47
CA THR A 83 -19.45 19.60 0.61
C THR A 83 -18.68 20.51 -0.37
N GLU A 84 -17.64 19.99 -1.00
CA GLU A 84 -16.76 20.68 -1.94
C GLU A 84 -17.30 20.57 -3.37
N HIS A 85 -16.87 21.44 -4.30
CA HIS A 85 -17.30 21.40 -5.70
C HIS A 85 -16.88 20.12 -6.41
N PHE A 86 -15.78 19.51 -5.99
CA PHE A 86 -15.32 18.20 -6.47
C PHE A 86 -14.63 17.42 -5.36
N LYS A 87 -14.50 16.12 -5.56
CA LYS A 87 -13.64 15.24 -4.76
C LYS A 87 -12.64 14.57 -5.68
N GLU A 88 -11.42 14.42 -5.19
CA GLU A 88 -10.41 13.63 -5.88
C GLU A 88 -10.59 12.16 -5.59
N LEU A 89 -10.68 11.37 -6.65
CA LEU A 89 -10.70 9.90 -6.58
C LEU A 89 -9.41 9.36 -7.19
N GLY A 90 -8.67 8.54 -6.44
CA GLY A 90 -7.54 7.76 -6.94
C GLY A 90 -8.03 6.39 -7.41
N LEU A 91 -7.68 5.99 -8.63
CA LEU A 91 -7.93 4.65 -9.16
C LEU A 91 -6.60 3.96 -9.45
N ASN A 92 -6.43 2.78 -8.86
CA ASN A 92 -5.38 1.84 -9.23
C ASN A 92 -6.05 0.67 -9.97
N TYR A 93 -5.62 0.38 -11.18
CA TYR A 93 -6.19 -0.68 -12.02
C TYR A 93 -5.17 -1.72 -12.45
N GLY A 94 -4.30 -2.08 -11.52
CA GLY A 94 -3.37 -3.17 -11.68
C GLY A 94 -1.91 -2.75 -11.65
N ASP A 95 -1.64 -1.46 -11.49
CA ASP A 95 -0.34 -0.91 -11.20
C ASP A 95 -0.17 -0.67 -9.69
N PHE A 96 1.07 -0.41 -9.27
CA PHE A 96 1.36 0.04 -7.91
C PHE A 96 0.99 1.51 -7.69
N GLU A 97 0.54 2.21 -8.72
CA GLU A 97 0.27 3.65 -8.72
C GLU A 97 -1.17 3.99 -8.96
N PHE A 98 -1.59 5.12 -8.42
CA PHE A 98 -2.93 5.66 -8.55
C PHE A 98 -2.99 6.74 -9.63
N ASN A 99 -4.08 6.74 -10.39
CA ASN A 99 -4.45 7.86 -11.25
C ASN A 99 -5.57 8.63 -10.57
N TYR A 100 -5.48 9.95 -10.56
CA TYR A 100 -6.37 10.81 -9.79
C TYR A 100 -7.32 11.57 -10.71
N TYR A 101 -8.61 11.57 -10.32
CA TYR A 101 -9.71 12.14 -11.08
C TYR A 101 -10.51 13.09 -10.19
N PRO A 102 -10.68 14.37 -10.57
CA PRO A 102 -11.55 15.28 -9.84
C PRO A 102 -13.01 15.02 -10.24
N LEU A 103 -13.75 14.29 -9.42
CA LEU A 103 -15.16 13.99 -9.65
C LEU A 103 -16.04 15.12 -9.10
N MET A 104 -16.98 15.59 -9.93
CA MET A 104 -17.84 16.72 -9.58
C MET A 104 -18.91 16.34 -8.58
N LYS A 105 -19.18 17.24 -7.64
CA LYS A 105 -20.24 17.09 -6.66
C LYS A 105 -21.60 16.91 -7.34
N GLY A 106 -22.41 16.00 -6.81
CA GLY A 106 -23.75 15.71 -7.33
C GLY A 106 -23.78 14.83 -8.57
N ASP A 107 -22.60 14.42 -9.12
CA ASP A 107 -22.56 13.61 -10.31
C ASP A 107 -22.69 12.10 -10.02
N THR A 108 -23.18 11.37 -11.00
CA THR A 108 -23.13 9.91 -11.05
C THR A 108 -22.13 9.53 -12.13
N VAL A 109 -20.99 8.97 -11.68
CA VAL A 109 -19.88 8.59 -12.55
C VAL A 109 -19.88 7.08 -12.76
N ILE A 110 -19.90 6.66 -14.02
CA ILE A 110 -19.79 5.25 -14.40
C ILE A 110 -18.34 5.02 -14.82
N ILE A 111 -17.68 4.08 -14.16
CA ILE A 111 -16.31 3.63 -14.47
C ILE A 111 -16.42 2.28 -15.18
N SER A 112 -15.99 2.23 -16.42
CA SER A 112 -15.88 1.01 -17.23
C SER A 112 -14.46 0.85 -17.76
N MET A 113 -14.12 -0.35 -18.24
CA MET A 113 -12.83 -0.62 -18.88
C MET A 113 -12.99 -0.69 -20.40
N ASP A 114 -12.08 -0.08 -21.15
CA ASP A 114 -12.01 -0.28 -22.60
C ASP A 114 -11.50 -1.68 -22.96
N SER A 115 -11.43 -1.99 -24.26
CA SER A 115 -10.97 -3.29 -24.77
C SER A 115 -9.53 -3.65 -24.35
N LEU A 116 -8.78 -2.67 -23.88
CA LEU A 116 -7.38 -2.75 -23.53
C LEU A 116 -7.17 -2.74 -22.01
N GLY A 117 -8.26 -2.62 -21.22
CA GLY A 117 -8.22 -2.59 -19.76
C GLY A 117 -7.92 -1.20 -19.18
N TYR A 118 -8.14 -0.12 -19.96
CA TYR A 118 -7.99 1.24 -19.48
C TYR A 118 -9.34 1.77 -18.95
N PRO A 119 -9.38 2.42 -17.76
CA PRO A 119 -10.63 2.95 -17.23
C PRO A 119 -11.14 4.15 -18.04
N ILE A 120 -12.42 4.11 -18.33
CA ILE A 120 -13.19 5.19 -18.93
C ILE A 120 -14.22 5.65 -17.92
N LEU A 121 -14.24 6.93 -17.61
CA LEU A 121 -15.15 7.55 -16.67
C LEU A 121 -16.23 8.32 -17.47
N SER A 122 -17.48 7.98 -17.26
CA SER A 122 -18.61 8.64 -17.91
C SER A 122 -19.53 9.28 -16.89
N SER A 123 -19.83 10.57 -17.06
CA SER A 123 -20.85 11.25 -16.29
C SER A 123 -22.23 10.92 -16.82
N LYS A 124 -23.15 10.48 -15.95
CA LYS A 124 -24.52 10.14 -16.32
C LYS A 124 -25.36 11.39 -16.62
N HIS A 125 -25.10 12.49 -15.90
CA HIS A 125 -25.96 13.67 -15.96
C HIS A 125 -25.31 14.86 -16.70
N HIS A 126 -23.98 14.87 -16.82
CA HIS A 126 -23.23 15.97 -17.40
C HIS A 126 -22.19 15.47 -18.43
N PRO A 127 -22.60 15.26 -19.72
CA PRO A 127 -21.68 14.72 -20.73
C PRO A 127 -20.35 15.49 -20.87
N GLY A 128 -20.35 16.80 -20.61
CA GLY A 128 -19.13 17.62 -20.59
C GLY A 128 -18.12 17.18 -19.53
N TYR A 129 -18.55 16.65 -18.40
CA TYR A 129 -17.68 16.15 -17.35
C TYR A 129 -16.93 14.87 -17.76
N SER A 130 -17.54 14.02 -18.58
CA SER A 130 -16.88 12.83 -19.12
C SER A 130 -15.58 13.18 -19.84
N ARG A 131 -15.54 14.29 -20.57
CA ARG A 131 -14.33 14.76 -21.25
C ARG A 131 -13.26 15.21 -20.25
N ILE A 132 -13.67 15.87 -19.15
CA ILE A 132 -12.77 16.30 -18.08
C ILE A 132 -12.18 15.09 -17.35
N TYR A 133 -13.02 14.12 -17.00
CA TYR A 133 -12.57 12.89 -16.31
C TYR A 133 -11.61 12.06 -17.17
N ASN A 134 -11.84 12.00 -18.48
CA ASN A 134 -11.02 11.23 -19.41
C ASN A 134 -9.87 12.04 -20.05
N MET A 135 -9.45 13.14 -19.45
CA MET A 135 -8.39 13.98 -20.01
C MET A 135 -7.14 13.16 -20.36
N ASN A 136 -6.69 12.28 -19.45
CA ASN A 136 -5.56 11.40 -19.71
C ASN A 136 -5.82 10.40 -20.84
N TYR A 137 -7.05 9.92 -20.99
CA TYR A 137 -7.47 9.05 -22.08
C TYR A 137 -7.51 9.79 -23.42
N GLU A 138 -8.05 11.01 -23.45
CA GLU A 138 -8.08 11.85 -24.64
C GLU A 138 -6.69 12.26 -25.13
N LEU A 139 -5.74 12.49 -24.23
CA LEU A 139 -4.34 12.75 -24.58
C LEU A 139 -3.68 11.57 -25.31
N ARG A 140 -4.22 10.35 -25.12
CA ARG A 140 -3.70 9.11 -25.72
C ARG A 140 -4.47 8.67 -26.95
N LYS A 141 -5.73 9.11 -27.09
CA LYS A 141 -6.59 8.74 -28.21
C LYS A 141 -5.99 9.19 -29.55
N GLY A 142 -5.70 8.25 -30.41
CA GLY A 142 -5.12 8.50 -31.73
C GLY A 142 -3.61 8.70 -31.76
N LYS A 143 -2.95 8.63 -30.62
CA LYS A 143 -1.50 8.69 -30.54
C LYS A 143 -1.00 7.39 -29.91
N THR A 144 -0.52 6.50 -30.75
CA THR A 144 0.33 5.37 -30.32
C THR A 144 1.71 5.88 -29.88
N HIS A 145 1.75 6.90 -28.99
CA HIS A 145 3.02 7.49 -28.61
C HIS A 145 3.93 6.48 -27.97
N ALA A 146 3.43 5.68 -27.02
CA ALA A 146 4.17 4.59 -26.49
C ALA A 146 4.63 3.61 -27.57
N GLY A 147 3.73 3.21 -28.46
CA GLY A 147 4.06 2.25 -29.49
C GLY A 147 5.04 2.76 -30.57
N LEU A 148 5.08 4.07 -30.85
CA LEU A 148 5.97 4.63 -31.87
C LEU A 148 7.36 4.94 -31.31
N GLU A 149 7.42 5.46 -30.09
CA GLU A 149 8.68 5.84 -29.42
C GLU A 149 9.35 4.62 -28.77
N ALA A 150 8.57 3.68 -28.22
CA ALA A 150 9.07 2.37 -27.83
C ALA A 150 9.60 1.58 -29.05
N LYS A 151 9.11 1.81 -30.26
CA LYS A 151 9.68 1.22 -31.49
C LYS A 151 11.13 1.68 -31.77
N THR A 152 11.47 2.87 -31.38
CA THR A 152 12.83 3.39 -31.56
C THR A 152 13.79 2.92 -30.47
N CYS A 153 13.28 2.60 -29.27
CA CYS A 153 14.08 2.22 -28.11
C CYS A 153 14.10 0.70 -27.87
N LEU A 154 13.01 0.01 -28.21
CA LEU A 154 12.83 -1.43 -27.96
C LEU A 154 12.78 -2.16 -29.30
N GLY A 155 13.63 -3.15 -29.51
CA GLY A 155 13.56 -4.03 -30.69
C GLY A 155 12.22 -4.76 -30.83
N GLY A 156 11.86 -5.18 -32.06
CA GLY A 156 10.54 -5.57 -32.53
C GLY A 156 9.63 -6.43 -31.65
N ASP A 157 10.13 -7.36 -30.84
CA ASP A 157 9.30 -8.26 -30.00
C ASP A 157 8.81 -7.58 -28.71
N TRP A 158 9.57 -6.66 -28.18
CA TRP A 158 9.20 -5.88 -27.00
C TRP A 158 8.09 -4.87 -27.29
N VAL A 159 7.97 -4.40 -28.53
CA VAL A 159 6.84 -3.55 -28.97
C VAL A 159 5.49 -4.26 -28.85
N ARG A 160 5.44 -5.59 -28.98
CA ARG A 160 4.22 -6.39 -28.76
C ARG A 160 3.84 -6.49 -27.30
N ILE A 161 4.85 -6.61 -26.44
CA ILE A 161 4.67 -6.70 -24.98
C ILE A 161 4.36 -5.31 -24.44
N ALA A 162 5.07 -4.30 -24.88
CA ALA A 162 4.78 -2.92 -24.55
C ALA A 162 3.35 -2.54 -24.97
N LYS A 163 2.86 -2.91 -26.15
CA LYS A 163 1.48 -2.63 -26.57
C LYS A 163 0.40 -3.25 -25.69
N SER A 164 0.62 -4.41 -25.10
CA SER A 164 -0.33 -5.03 -24.17
C SER A 164 -0.16 -4.52 -22.74
N ILE A 165 1.04 -4.05 -22.37
CA ILE A 165 1.37 -3.43 -21.08
C ILE A 165 1.13 -1.93 -21.10
N ASP A 166 1.38 -1.26 -22.22
CA ASP A 166 1.28 0.18 -22.45
C ASP A 166 -0.05 0.79 -22.07
N ILE A 167 -1.11 0.07 -22.31
CA ILE A 167 -2.44 0.58 -22.08
C ILE A 167 -2.80 0.53 -20.61
N ILE A 168 -2.17 -0.37 -19.89
CA ILE A 168 -2.37 -0.56 -18.46
C ILE A 168 -1.41 0.31 -17.63
N ARG A 169 -0.20 0.55 -18.17
CA ARG A 169 0.88 1.28 -17.50
C ARG A 169 1.16 2.65 -18.10
N ALA A 170 0.26 3.14 -18.87
CA ALA A 170 0.46 4.40 -19.60
C ALA A 170 0.75 5.63 -18.71
N ASN A 171 0.74 5.48 -17.38
CA ASN A 171 1.23 6.46 -16.42
C ASN A 171 2.56 6.05 -15.75
N ASN A 172 3.03 4.81 -15.95
CA ASN A 172 4.27 4.25 -15.36
C ASN A 172 5.31 3.87 -16.40
N TRP A 173 5.50 4.71 -17.35
CA TRP A 173 6.43 4.51 -18.45
C TRP A 173 7.87 4.23 -18.03
N THR A 174 8.26 4.85 -16.95
CA THR A 174 9.65 4.97 -16.56
C THR A 174 10.23 3.64 -16.06
N SER A 175 9.51 2.85 -15.24
CA SER A 175 10.11 1.66 -14.63
C SER A 175 10.39 0.52 -15.60
N LEU A 176 9.61 0.37 -16.67
CA LEU A 176 9.81 -0.68 -17.68
C LEU A 176 10.70 -0.23 -18.84
N LEU A 177 10.71 1.08 -19.13
CA LEU A 177 11.49 1.64 -20.22
C LEU A 177 12.91 2.00 -19.81
N MET A 178 13.18 2.27 -18.53
CA MET A 178 14.52 2.62 -18.03
C MET A 178 15.58 1.55 -18.33
N ASP A 179 15.21 0.28 -18.32
CA ASP A 179 16.14 -0.82 -18.61
C ASP A 179 16.48 -0.92 -20.10
N TYR A 180 15.70 -0.26 -20.99
CA TYR A 180 15.75 -0.46 -22.43
C TYR A 180 15.79 0.80 -23.28
N CYS A 181 15.57 1.97 -22.69
CA CYS A 181 15.52 3.26 -23.39
C CYS A 181 16.63 4.18 -22.92
N PRO A 182 17.34 4.89 -23.82
CA PRO A 182 18.28 5.95 -23.41
C PRO A 182 17.58 7.04 -22.60
N LEU A 183 18.24 7.53 -21.56
CA LEU A 183 17.71 8.53 -20.63
C LEU A 183 17.19 9.79 -21.34
N ASP A 184 17.92 10.27 -22.37
CA ASP A 184 17.54 11.45 -23.14
C ASP A 184 16.22 11.26 -23.90
N SER A 185 15.97 10.03 -24.37
CA SER A 185 14.72 9.69 -25.04
C SER A 185 13.54 9.69 -24.06
N LEU A 186 13.73 9.15 -22.86
CA LEU A 186 12.72 9.17 -21.79
C LEU A 186 12.40 10.60 -21.36
N GLN A 187 13.40 11.44 -21.19
CA GLN A 187 13.21 12.85 -20.85
C GLN A 187 12.42 13.60 -21.93
N SER A 188 12.78 13.40 -23.20
CA SER A 188 12.06 14.01 -24.33
C SER A 188 10.59 13.57 -24.41
N MET A 189 10.32 12.30 -24.15
CA MET A 189 8.95 11.75 -24.08
C MET A 189 8.15 12.41 -22.96
N PHE A 190 8.76 12.52 -21.78
CA PHE A 190 8.14 13.14 -20.62
C PHE A 190 7.85 14.64 -20.87
N ASP A 191 8.79 15.37 -21.45
CA ASP A 191 8.60 16.79 -21.78
C ASP A 191 7.49 16.99 -22.81
N SER A 192 7.39 16.12 -23.82
CA SER A 192 6.29 16.12 -24.78
C SER A 192 4.94 15.84 -24.12
N TYR A 193 4.88 14.86 -23.22
CA TYR A 193 3.67 14.56 -22.44
C TYR A 193 3.26 15.75 -21.57
N LYS A 194 4.20 16.34 -20.83
CA LYS A 194 3.99 17.50 -19.98
C LYS A 194 3.44 18.69 -20.75
N LYS A 195 4.01 18.96 -21.92
CA LYS A 195 3.53 20.02 -22.82
C LYS A 195 2.08 19.77 -23.27
N ASN A 196 1.81 18.59 -23.83
CA ASN A 196 0.48 18.24 -24.32
C ASN A 196 -0.58 18.27 -23.21
N TYR A 197 -0.22 17.82 -22.01
CA TYR A 197 -1.07 17.88 -20.83
C TYR A 197 -1.39 19.33 -20.44
N THR A 198 -0.38 20.16 -20.35
CA THR A 198 -0.52 21.60 -20.02
C THR A 198 -1.37 22.33 -21.05
N ASP A 199 -1.12 22.11 -22.34
CA ASP A 199 -1.90 22.74 -23.43
C ASP A 199 -3.37 22.33 -23.35
N THR A 200 -3.65 21.05 -23.04
CA THR A 200 -5.03 20.53 -22.93
C THR A 200 -5.78 21.15 -21.76
N ILE A 201 -5.19 21.21 -20.56
CA ILE A 201 -5.87 21.79 -19.39
C ILE A 201 -6.03 23.31 -19.51
N ASN A 202 -5.09 24.01 -20.16
CA ASN A 202 -5.23 25.42 -20.45
C ASN A 202 -6.40 25.65 -21.42
N SER A 203 -6.51 24.84 -22.48
CA SER A 203 -7.64 24.88 -23.42
C SER A 203 -8.97 24.62 -22.72
N PHE A 204 -9.05 23.68 -21.77
CA PHE A 204 -10.27 23.45 -20.99
C PHE A 204 -10.64 24.67 -20.12
N LYS A 205 -9.65 25.36 -19.55
CA LYS A 205 -9.88 26.58 -18.78
C LYS A 205 -10.37 27.73 -19.67
N GLU A 206 -9.74 27.95 -20.83
CA GLU A 206 -10.13 28.96 -21.80
C GLU A 206 -11.54 28.73 -22.34
N GLN A 207 -11.94 27.47 -22.56
CA GLN A 207 -13.29 27.07 -22.95
C GLN A 207 -14.30 27.09 -21.78
N GLN A 208 -13.88 27.51 -20.59
CA GLN A 208 -14.71 27.51 -19.36
C GLN A 208 -15.30 26.15 -18.99
N LEU A 209 -14.66 25.06 -19.41
CA LEU A 209 -15.08 23.69 -19.06
C LEU A 209 -14.68 23.31 -17.66
N ILE A 210 -13.63 23.91 -17.11
CA ILE A 210 -13.13 23.69 -15.76
C ILE A 210 -12.95 25.00 -15.01
N SER A 211 -13.17 24.97 -13.69
CA SER A 211 -12.88 26.11 -12.80
C SER A 211 -11.36 26.30 -12.63
N SER A 212 -10.95 27.47 -12.13
CA SER A 212 -9.56 27.71 -11.76
C SER A 212 -9.06 26.69 -10.74
N GLU A 213 -9.87 26.30 -9.78
CA GLU A 213 -9.51 25.32 -8.75
C GLU A 213 -9.20 23.94 -9.37
N ILE A 214 -10.00 23.48 -10.33
CA ILE A 214 -9.76 22.20 -11.04
C ILE A 214 -8.55 22.31 -11.95
N HIS A 215 -8.34 23.46 -12.61
CA HIS A 215 -7.15 23.71 -13.41
C HIS A 215 -5.87 23.62 -12.54
N ASP A 216 -5.85 24.32 -11.39
CA ASP A 216 -4.71 24.29 -10.46
C ASP A 216 -4.48 22.88 -9.92
N ARG A 217 -5.57 22.11 -9.74
CA ARG A 217 -5.46 20.72 -9.32
C ARG A 217 -4.80 19.84 -10.37
N TYR A 218 -5.16 19.97 -11.63
CA TYR A 218 -4.50 19.26 -12.72
C TYR A 218 -3.02 19.65 -12.89
N GLN A 219 -2.69 20.92 -12.73
CA GLN A 219 -1.29 21.37 -12.70
C GLN A 219 -0.51 20.69 -11.56
N TYR A 220 -1.13 20.55 -10.40
CA TYR A 220 -0.51 19.85 -9.28
C TYR A 220 -0.32 18.34 -9.58
N LEU A 221 -1.30 17.68 -10.16
CA LEU A 221 -1.16 16.26 -10.56
C LEU A 221 -0.05 16.06 -11.60
N LEU A 222 0.10 16.98 -12.54
CA LEU A 222 1.22 16.96 -13.49
C LEU A 222 2.57 17.10 -12.77
N LYS A 223 2.63 17.94 -11.74
CA LYS A 223 3.82 18.10 -10.91
C LYS A 223 4.18 16.83 -10.13
N LEU A 224 3.18 16.07 -9.66
CA LEU A 224 3.44 14.76 -9.04
C LEU A 224 4.13 13.81 -10.03
N LYS A 225 3.74 13.83 -11.30
CA LYS A 225 4.40 13.04 -12.35
C LYS A 225 5.85 13.50 -12.62
N ASP A 226 6.14 14.77 -12.46
CA ASP A 226 7.53 15.29 -12.50
C ASP A 226 8.36 14.74 -11.33
N TYR A 227 7.81 14.72 -10.12
CA TYR A 227 8.48 14.13 -8.95
C TYR A 227 8.73 12.64 -9.10
N GLU A 228 7.76 11.90 -9.64
CA GLU A 228 7.89 10.49 -9.97
C GLU A 228 9.05 10.26 -10.96
N SER A 229 9.10 11.00 -12.06
CA SER A 229 10.14 10.86 -13.06
C SER A 229 11.54 11.14 -12.48
N ARG A 230 11.68 12.18 -11.66
CA ARG A 230 12.94 12.51 -10.96
C ARG A 230 13.37 11.41 -9.99
N ARG A 231 12.43 10.80 -9.25
CA ARG A 231 12.69 9.65 -8.41
C ARG A 231 13.31 8.51 -9.22
N MET A 232 12.75 8.24 -10.38
CA MET A 232 13.21 7.16 -11.25
C MET A 232 14.56 7.43 -11.90
N LEU A 233 14.82 8.68 -12.26
CA LEU A 233 16.11 9.09 -12.82
C LEU A 233 17.22 9.20 -11.76
N ASN A 234 16.91 8.89 -10.50
CA ASN A 234 17.85 8.92 -9.39
C ASN A 234 18.53 10.31 -9.22
N GLU A 235 17.78 11.38 -9.48
CA GLU A 235 18.27 12.74 -9.35
C GLU A 235 18.58 13.10 -7.88
N ASP A 236 19.28 14.21 -7.72
CA ASP A 236 19.84 14.80 -6.51
C ASP A 236 19.11 14.40 -5.21
N THR A 237 19.82 13.71 -4.32
CA THR A 237 19.31 13.29 -3.01
C THR A 237 18.84 14.44 -2.12
N ALA A 238 19.27 15.69 -2.41
CA ALA A 238 18.82 16.88 -1.70
C ALA A 238 17.54 17.50 -2.26
N PHE A 239 16.94 16.90 -3.30
CA PHE A 239 15.74 17.42 -3.97
C PHE A 239 14.54 17.58 -3.04
N TYR A 240 14.44 16.79 -1.97
CA TYR A 240 13.38 16.94 -0.96
C TYR A 240 13.26 18.36 -0.39
N ARG A 241 14.37 19.13 -0.35
CA ARG A 241 14.36 20.52 0.15
C ARG A 241 13.53 21.44 -0.74
N GLN A 242 13.48 21.16 -2.05
CA GLN A 242 12.64 21.89 -3.00
C GLN A 242 11.16 21.54 -2.86
N MET A 243 10.84 20.38 -2.27
CA MET A 243 9.47 19.93 -2.03
C MET A 243 8.89 20.47 -0.70
N GLU A 244 9.73 20.81 0.27
CA GLU A 244 9.30 21.25 1.62
C GLU A 244 8.29 22.39 1.63
N PRO A 245 8.39 23.45 0.78
CA PRO A 245 7.40 24.54 0.73
C PRO A 245 5.98 24.09 0.36
N GLU A 246 5.83 22.91 -0.24
CA GLU A 246 4.55 22.34 -0.65
C GLU A 246 3.92 21.46 0.44
N ILE A 247 4.62 21.20 1.54
CA ILE A 247 4.10 20.45 2.68
C ILE A 247 3.18 21.36 3.49
N ALA A 248 1.87 21.28 3.16
CA ALA A 248 0.86 22.18 3.72
C ALA A 248 -0.48 21.48 3.95
N ASP A 249 -1.11 21.77 5.08
CA ASP A 249 -2.36 21.14 5.54
C ASP A 249 -3.54 21.32 4.59
N LYS A 250 -3.53 22.38 3.76
CA LYS A 250 -4.57 22.63 2.76
C LYS A 250 -4.73 21.51 1.71
N TYR A 251 -3.68 20.70 1.52
CA TYR A 251 -3.68 19.61 0.56
C TYR A 251 -4.05 18.25 1.16
N ILE A 252 -4.16 18.13 2.49
CA ILE A 252 -4.38 16.84 3.18
C ILE A 252 -5.70 16.15 2.78
N ARG A 253 -6.66 16.93 2.28
CA ARG A 253 -7.95 16.46 1.77
C ARG A 253 -7.86 15.68 0.45
N TYR A 254 -6.73 15.74 -0.24
CA TYR A 254 -6.55 15.10 -1.53
C TYR A 254 -5.78 13.78 -1.37
N PRO A 255 -6.30 12.65 -1.88
CA PRO A 255 -5.58 11.38 -1.87
C PRO A 255 -4.19 11.46 -2.50
N SER A 256 -4.04 12.18 -3.62
CA SER A 256 -2.75 12.38 -4.31
C SER A 256 -1.69 13.11 -3.47
N TYR A 257 -2.11 13.85 -2.44
CA TYR A 257 -1.16 14.47 -1.52
C TYR A 257 -0.41 13.44 -0.67
N ARG A 258 -1.03 12.28 -0.40
CA ARG A 258 -0.36 11.17 0.29
C ARG A 258 0.78 10.62 -0.57
N GLU A 259 0.55 10.47 -1.86
CA GLU A 259 1.60 10.07 -2.81
C GLU A 259 2.74 11.10 -2.88
N PHE A 260 2.41 12.40 -2.87
CA PHE A 260 3.42 13.45 -2.75
C PHE A 260 4.27 13.30 -1.48
N LEU A 261 3.66 13.02 -0.33
CA LEU A 261 4.39 12.79 0.92
C LEU A 261 5.26 11.53 0.85
N ASP A 262 4.82 10.48 0.15
CA ASP A 262 5.62 9.27 -0.07
C ASP A 262 6.84 9.56 -0.99
N TYR A 263 6.70 10.38 -2.04
CA TYR A 263 7.84 10.85 -2.83
C TYR A 263 8.79 11.70 -2.00
N TYR A 264 8.27 12.64 -1.22
CA TYR A 264 9.08 13.43 -0.30
C TYR A 264 9.89 12.54 0.64
N LEU A 265 9.25 11.56 1.28
CA LEU A 265 9.92 10.61 2.17
C LEU A 265 10.97 9.76 1.43
N TRP A 266 10.71 9.39 0.19
CA TRP A 266 11.70 8.65 -0.60
C TRP A 266 12.97 9.47 -0.82
N PHE A 267 12.86 10.72 -1.26
CA PHE A 267 14.02 11.62 -1.42
C PHE A 267 14.67 11.94 -0.07
N PHE A 268 13.87 12.24 0.94
CA PHE A 268 14.34 12.53 2.30
C PHE A 268 15.17 11.37 2.86
N ASN A 269 14.72 10.14 2.67
CA ASN A 269 15.38 8.96 3.23
C ASN A 269 16.69 8.57 2.51
N GLN A 270 17.09 9.25 1.43
CA GLN A 270 18.34 8.88 0.75
C GLN A 270 19.58 9.06 1.65
N HIS A 271 19.59 10.05 2.53
CA HIS A 271 20.68 10.26 3.49
C HIS A 271 20.57 9.39 4.75
N ILE A 272 19.41 8.78 5.01
CA ILE A 272 19.19 7.93 6.18
C ILE A 272 19.90 6.57 5.99
N PRO A 273 20.62 6.07 7.02
CA PRO A 273 21.28 4.78 6.93
C PRO A 273 20.34 3.62 6.65
N THR A 274 20.81 2.67 5.84
CA THR A 274 20.11 1.41 5.63
C THR A 274 20.54 0.41 6.69
N ILE A 275 19.58 -0.14 7.42
CA ILE A 275 19.78 -1.23 8.36
C ILE A 275 19.36 -2.55 7.74
N ARG A 276 20.06 -3.64 8.07
CA ARG A 276 19.71 -4.99 7.58
C ARG A 276 18.54 -5.56 8.35
N LYS A 277 17.64 -6.24 7.63
CA LYS A 277 16.48 -6.97 8.14
C LYS A 277 16.40 -8.34 7.46
N SER A 278 15.56 -9.24 7.98
CA SER A 278 15.41 -10.60 7.44
C SER A 278 15.04 -10.63 5.95
N GLN A 279 14.31 -9.64 5.46
CA GLN A 279 13.84 -9.55 4.06
C GLN A 279 14.55 -8.45 3.26
N GLY A 280 15.80 -8.13 3.56
CA GLY A 280 16.56 -7.09 2.87
C GLY A 280 16.89 -5.90 3.77
N GLY A 281 17.28 -4.78 3.15
CA GLY A 281 17.56 -3.54 3.88
C GLY A 281 16.32 -2.70 4.07
N SER A 282 16.20 -2.07 5.23
CA SER A 282 15.23 -1.00 5.49
C SER A 282 15.98 0.24 5.96
N LYS A 283 15.46 1.42 5.67
CA LYS A 283 15.97 2.67 6.24
C LYS A 283 15.78 2.70 7.76
N ASP A 284 16.63 3.42 8.50
CA ASP A 284 16.37 3.64 9.93
C ASP A 284 15.26 4.68 10.10
N TRP A 285 14.02 4.19 10.09
CA TRP A 285 12.82 5.01 10.23
C TRP A 285 12.72 5.74 11.59
N ARG A 286 13.51 5.35 12.58
CA ARG A 286 13.62 6.07 13.86
C ARG A 286 14.33 7.39 13.64
N GLN A 287 15.45 7.39 12.91
CA GLN A 287 16.15 8.62 12.54
C GLN A 287 15.28 9.50 11.64
N THR A 288 14.58 8.91 10.65
CA THR A 288 13.60 9.62 9.83
C THR A 288 12.55 10.33 10.68
N PHE A 289 11.98 9.61 11.66
CA PHE A 289 10.98 10.17 12.57
C PHE A 289 11.55 11.36 13.38
N ASP A 290 12.73 11.18 13.99
CA ASP A 290 13.35 12.20 14.84
C ASP A 290 13.67 13.48 14.03
N GLU A 291 14.21 13.34 12.80
CA GLU A 291 14.50 14.48 11.94
C GLU A 291 13.22 15.19 11.44
N LEU A 292 12.19 14.43 11.02
CA LEU A 292 10.92 15.02 10.56
C LEU A 292 10.14 15.69 11.70
N SER A 293 10.22 15.14 12.92
CA SER A 293 9.56 15.73 14.09
C SER A 293 10.07 17.13 14.39
N ALA A 294 11.37 17.39 14.13
CA ALA A 294 12.01 18.69 14.31
C ALA A 294 11.68 19.71 13.20
N LYS A 295 11.12 19.27 12.05
CA LYS A 295 10.77 20.18 10.95
C LYS A 295 9.55 21.05 11.33
N PRO A 296 9.50 22.32 10.86
CA PRO A 296 8.40 23.25 11.16
C PRO A 296 7.19 23.04 10.24
N PHE A 297 6.81 21.77 9.98
CA PHE A 297 5.64 21.48 9.15
C PHE A 297 4.33 21.74 9.88
N GLN A 298 3.27 22.03 9.11
CA GLN A 298 1.93 22.22 9.65
C GLN A 298 1.40 20.91 10.27
N PRO A 299 0.55 20.99 11.32
CA PRO A 299 0.23 19.84 12.17
C PRO A 299 -0.27 18.59 11.45
N LYS A 300 -1.24 18.72 10.52
CA LYS A 300 -1.81 17.54 9.82
C LYS A 300 -0.83 16.91 8.84
N SER A 301 -0.06 17.71 8.13
CA SER A 301 0.98 17.23 7.22
C SER A 301 2.12 16.56 7.99
N LYS A 302 2.53 17.14 9.11
CA LYS A 302 3.51 16.53 10.03
C LYS A 302 2.98 15.19 10.55
N GLN A 303 1.75 15.15 11.03
CA GLN A 303 1.12 13.91 11.48
C GLN A 303 1.14 12.83 10.40
N ALA A 304 0.79 13.16 9.15
CA ALA A 304 0.77 12.21 8.06
C ALA A 304 2.18 11.62 7.75
N LEU A 305 3.22 12.45 7.80
CA LEU A 305 4.61 11.99 7.63
C LEU A 305 5.05 11.09 8.80
N LEU A 306 4.79 11.49 10.04
CA LEU A 306 5.13 10.71 11.22
C LEU A 306 4.32 9.41 11.30
N GLU A 307 3.06 9.40 10.86
CA GLU A 307 2.24 8.20 10.72
C GLU A 307 2.91 7.15 9.82
N ARG A 308 3.51 7.57 8.70
CA ARG A 308 4.25 6.67 7.84
C ARG A 308 5.48 6.10 8.55
N CYS A 309 6.24 6.94 9.27
CA CYS A 309 7.38 6.47 10.07
C CYS A 309 6.97 5.46 11.14
N ILE A 310 5.88 5.72 11.87
CA ILE A 310 5.38 4.83 12.92
C ILE A 310 4.96 3.47 12.36
N LYS A 311 4.32 3.41 11.19
CA LYS A 311 3.98 2.15 10.52
C LYS A 311 5.23 1.34 10.19
N GLU A 312 6.24 1.98 9.63
CA GLU A 312 7.51 1.32 9.29
C GLU A 312 8.30 0.89 10.53
N ILE A 313 8.28 1.71 11.59
CA ILE A 313 8.89 1.35 12.88
C ILE A 313 8.16 0.14 13.47
N GLY A 314 6.82 0.13 13.45
CA GLY A 314 6.01 -0.97 13.93
C GLY A 314 6.25 -2.30 13.20
N GLU A 315 6.63 -2.27 11.92
CA GLU A 315 6.88 -3.47 11.13
C GLU A 315 8.33 -3.97 11.25
N ASN A 316 9.27 -3.10 11.57
CA ASN A 316 10.70 -3.37 11.36
C ASN A 316 11.56 -3.31 12.62
N PHE A 317 11.04 -2.83 13.74
CA PHE A 317 11.86 -2.58 14.93
C PHE A 317 11.40 -3.38 16.15
N SER A 318 12.20 -3.36 17.22
CA SER A 318 11.86 -4.05 18.45
C SER A 318 10.64 -3.45 19.13
N ALA A 319 9.92 -4.25 19.91
CA ALA A 319 8.76 -3.77 20.68
C ALA A 319 9.12 -2.59 21.61
N GLN A 320 10.36 -2.57 22.13
CA GLN A 320 10.85 -1.47 22.95
C GLN A 320 10.99 -0.17 22.14
N ASP A 321 11.60 -0.24 20.93
CA ASP A 321 11.70 0.91 20.02
C ASP A 321 10.31 1.39 19.64
N VAL A 322 9.44 0.46 19.24
CA VAL A 322 8.06 0.77 18.84
C VAL A 322 7.34 1.53 19.93
N ASN A 323 7.33 1.03 21.17
CA ASN A 323 6.66 1.72 22.27
C ASN A 323 7.23 3.11 22.52
N SER A 324 8.56 3.26 22.50
CA SER A 324 9.21 4.57 22.66
C SER A 324 8.78 5.58 21.57
N TYR A 325 8.72 5.14 20.32
CA TYR A 325 8.31 6.03 19.21
C TYR A 325 6.78 6.26 19.15
N LEU A 326 5.97 5.31 19.60
CA LEU A 326 4.53 5.52 19.79
C LEU A 326 4.25 6.61 20.84
N ASP A 327 4.98 6.61 21.94
CA ASP A 327 4.84 7.64 22.98
C ASP A 327 5.29 9.02 22.46
N LYS A 328 6.40 9.10 21.71
CA LYS A 328 6.81 10.33 21.00
C LYS A 328 5.74 10.82 20.03
N TYR A 329 5.17 9.90 19.25
CA TYR A 329 4.12 10.21 18.27
C TYR A 329 2.88 10.79 18.94
N ILE A 330 2.38 10.14 20.01
CA ILE A 330 1.23 10.64 20.80
C ILE A 330 1.53 12.03 21.34
N HIS A 331 2.72 12.25 21.89
CA HIS A 331 3.09 13.56 22.44
C HIS A 331 3.04 14.68 21.39
N ILE A 332 3.49 14.39 20.16
CA ILE A 332 3.54 15.39 19.07
C ILE A 332 2.17 15.60 18.42
N THR A 333 1.42 14.52 18.16
CA THR A 333 0.23 14.55 17.30
C THR A 333 -1.09 14.55 18.07
N GLN A 334 -1.06 14.13 19.34
CA GLN A 334 -2.23 13.85 20.19
C GLN A 334 -3.15 12.74 19.63
N ASP A 335 -2.68 11.97 18.63
CA ASP A 335 -3.40 10.83 18.09
C ASP A 335 -3.05 9.56 18.88
N THR A 336 -4.08 8.90 19.44
CA THR A 336 -3.96 7.63 20.17
C THR A 336 -4.44 6.43 19.36
N LEU A 337 -5.24 6.65 18.31
CA LEU A 337 -5.90 5.56 17.56
C LEU A 337 -4.89 4.72 16.75
N LEU A 338 -3.94 5.37 16.10
CA LEU A 338 -2.88 4.63 15.38
C LEU A 338 -1.95 3.87 16.32
N PRO A 339 -1.43 4.49 17.42
CA PRO A 339 -0.66 3.78 18.42
C PRO A 339 -1.35 2.56 19.00
N ASP A 340 -2.64 2.64 19.33
CA ASP A 340 -3.39 1.51 19.90
C ASP A 340 -3.48 0.34 18.90
N ARG A 341 -3.73 0.64 17.62
CA ARG A 341 -3.71 -0.39 16.55
C ARG A 341 -2.35 -1.05 16.37
N ILE A 342 -1.26 -0.29 16.47
CA ILE A 342 0.11 -0.85 16.35
C ILE A 342 0.44 -1.68 17.59
N ARG A 343 0.10 -1.23 18.79
CA ARG A 343 0.29 -2.02 20.03
C ARG A 343 -0.46 -3.36 19.95
N ASP A 344 -1.67 -3.37 19.39
CA ASP A 344 -2.44 -4.61 19.21
C ASP A 344 -1.74 -5.61 18.25
N GLN A 345 -0.95 -5.14 17.28
CA GLN A 345 -0.14 -6.03 16.43
C GLN A 345 0.92 -6.81 17.24
N TYR A 346 1.46 -6.23 18.31
CA TYR A 346 2.40 -6.91 19.20
C TYR A 346 1.70 -7.81 20.24
N ASN A 347 0.40 -7.64 20.48
CA ASN A 347 -0.37 -8.49 21.38
C ASN A 347 -0.86 -9.77 20.67
N LEU A 348 0.09 -10.56 20.17
CA LEU A 348 -0.20 -11.80 19.41
C LEU A 348 -0.48 -13.00 20.31
N SER A 349 -0.30 -12.89 21.62
CA SER A 349 -0.50 -14.01 22.55
C SER A 349 -1.93 -14.54 22.53
N ALA A 350 -2.93 -13.68 22.35
CA ALA A 350 -4.32 -14.07 22.19
C ALA A 350 -4.59 -14.85 20.88
N ASP A 351 -3.86 -14.50 19.81
CA ASP A 351 -4.04 -15.09 18.48
C ASP A 351 -3.13 -16.30 18.24
N ALA A 352 -2.13 -16.54 19.10
CA ALA A 352 -1.21 -17.67 19.00
C ALA A 352 -1.93 -19.03 19.07
N ASN A 353 -3.08 -19.11 19.73
CA ASN A 353 -3.94 -20.31 19.74
C ASN A 353 -4.50 -20.64 18.34
N GLN A 354 -4.63 -19.66 17.47
CA GLN A 354 -5.22 -19.81 16.14
C GLN A 354 -4.20 -20.20 15.07
N LEU A 355 -2.89 -20.18 15.38
CA LEU A 355 -1.87 -20.73 14.49
C LEU A 355 -1.74 -22.23 14.75
N LEU A 356 -2.42 -23.01 13.91
CA LEU A 356 -2.50 -24.48 14.05
C LEU A 356 -1.28 -25.13 13.38
N LEU A 357 -0.66 -26.03 14.11
CA LEU A 357 0.59 -26.69 13.76
C LEU A 357 0.45 -28.20 13.84
N LYS A 358 1.30 -28.94 13.15
CA LYS A 358 1.55 -30.36 13.39
C LYS A 358 3.05 -30.66 13.33
N ASP A 359 3.52 -31.58 14.15
CA ASP A 359 4.89 -32.06 14.13
C ASP A 359 5.14 -33.02 12.97
N ILE A 360 6.40 -33.50 12.85
CA ILE A 360 6.83 -34.42 11.78
C ILE A 360 6.06 -35.75 11.81
N HIS A 361 5.53 -36.14 12.95
CA HIS A 361 4.73 -37.37 13.17
C HIS A 361 3.23 -37.13 12.95
N GLY A 362 2.82 -35.90 12.61
CA GLY A 362 1.42 -35.53 12.38
C GLY A 362 0.64 -35.16 13.64
N LYS A 363 1.29 -35.09 14.80
CA LYS A 363 0.63 -34.72 16.07
C LYS A 363 0.26 -33.24 16.05
N PRO A 364 -1.03 -32.90 16.26
CA PRO A 364 -1.48 -31.52 16.24
C PRO A 364 -1.03 -30.75 17.49
N THR A 365 -0.71 -29.48 17.29
CA THR A 365 -0.40 -28.49 18.32
C THR A 365 -0.76 -27.09 17.84
N ASN A 366 -0.43 -26.07 18.61
CA ASN A 366 -0.52 -24.68 18.20
C ASN A 366 0.63 -23.86 18.81
N LEU A 367 0.85 -22.65 18.29
CA LEU A 367 1.96 -21.81 18.74
C LEU A 367 1.86 -21.44 20.23
N ASN A 368 0.65 -21.23 20.78
CA ASN A 368 0.51 -20.90 22.20
C ASN A 368 0.99 -22.03 23.12
N ILE A 369 0.75 -23.28 22.74
CA ILE A 369 1.28 -24.43 23.47
C ILE A 369 2.81 -24.43 23.45
N LEU A 370 3.43 -24.09 22.30
CA LEU A 370 4.89 -23.98 22.19
C LEU A 370 5.44 -22.84 23.04
N LEU A 371 4.80 -21.68 23.02
CA LEU A 371 5.20 -20.53 23.85
C LEU A 371 5.11 -20.86 25.33
N LYS A 372 4.02 -21.54 25.77
CA LYS A 372 3.87 -21.96 27.17
C LYS A 372 4.90 -23.01 27.61
N LYS A 373 5.18 -24.00 26.74
CA LYS A 373 6.20 -25.04 26.97
C LYS A 373 7.60 -24.42 27.16
N ASN A 374 7.89 -23.35 26.44
CA ASN A 374 9.19 -22.72 26.41
C ASN A 374 9.26 -21.42 27.24
N ARG A 375 8.34 -21.22 28.18
CA ARG A 375 8.36 -20.06 29.08
C ARG A 375 9.68 -20.01 29.86
N GLY A 376 10.24 -18.81 30.00
CA GLY A 376 11.57 -18.59 30.58
C GLY A 376 12.70 -18.64 29.56
N LYS A 377 12.41 -18.95 28.29
CA LYS A 377 13.39 -18.98 27.21
C LYS A 377 13.06 -17.97 26.12
N VAL A 378 14.06 -17.42 25.48
CA VAL A 378 13.93 -16.65 24.25
C VAL A 378 13.62 -17.62 23.12
N ILE A 379 12.61 -17.33 22.29
CA ILE A 379 12.20 -18.20 21.18
C ILE A 379 12.47 -17.48 19.86
N TYR A 380 13.39 -18.03 19.06
CA TYR A 380 13.68 -17.58 17.72
C TYR A 380 12.91 -18.43 16.74
N VAL A 381 11.95 -17.85 16.03
CA VAL A 381 11.07 -18.53 15.07
C VAL A 381 11.51 -18.23 13.65
N ASP A 382 11.66 -19.28 12.85
CA ASP A 382 11.97 -19.26 11.42
C ASP A 382 10.75 -19.70 10.62
N PHE A 383 10.17 -18.79 9.82
CA PHE A 383 9.17 -19.12 8.82
C PHE A 383 9.86 -19.45 7.51
N TRP A 384 9.73 -20.68 7.06
CA TRP A 384 10.40 -21.22 5.90
C TRP A 384 9.50 -22.09 5.03
N ALA A 385 10.01 -22.65 3.91
CA ALA A 385 9.33 -23.67 3.13
C ALA A 385 10.35 -24.49 2.32
N SER A 386 9.97 -25.71 1.93
CA SER A 386 10.81 -26.62 1.13
C SER A 386 11.19 -26.04 -0.23
N TRP A 387 10.31 -25.26 -0.84
CA TRP A 387 10.49 -24.61 -2.14
C TRP A 387 11.26 -23.27 -2.04
N CYS A 388 11.50 -22.76 -0.82
CA CYS A 388 12.12 -21.44 -0.60
C CYS A 388 13.65 -21.55 -0.62
N VAL A 389 14.27 -21.32 -1.76
CA VAL A 389 15.74 -21.36 -1.91
C VAL A 389 16.47 -20.48 -0.90
N PRO A 390 16.14 -19.17 -0.73
CA PRO A 390 16.85 -18.34 0.24
C PRO A 390 16.61 -18.75 1.70
N CYS A 391 15.51 -19.46 2.02
CA CYS A 391 15.32 -20.04 3.34
C CYS A 391 16.30 -21.21 3.58
N ARG A 392 16.47 -22.05 2.57
CA ARG A 392 17.37 -23.23 2.65
C ARG A 392 18.84 -22.81 2.74
N GLU A 393 19.22 -21.71 2.09
CA GLU A 393 20.57 -21.11 2.23
C GLU A 393 20.87 -20.66 3.66
N GLU A 394 19.86 -20.33 4.46
CA GLU A 394 20.00 -19.95 5.87
C GLU A 394 20.05 -21.16 6.83
N MET A 395 19.78 -22.39 6.38
CA MET A 395 19.81 -23.57 7.26
C MET A 395 21.20 -23.90 7.83
N PRO A 396 22.32 -23.86 7.05
CA PRO A 396 23.66 -24.03 7.64
C PRO A 396 24.06 -22.94 8.63
N PRO A 397 23.86 -21.64 8.39
CA PRO A 397 24.00 -20.60 9.42
C PRO A 397 23.12 -20.84 10.65
N SER A 398 21.88 -21.26 10.48
CA SER A 398 20.94 -21.56 11.56
C SER A 398 21.43 -22.73 12.42
N ALA A 399 22.02 -23.76 11.83
CA ALA A 399 22.63 -24.87 12.57
C ALA A 399 23.79 -24.38 13.46
N LYS A 400 24.66 -23.52 12.94
CA LYS A 400 25.76 -22.90 13.72
C LYS A 400 25.21 -22.05 14.88
N LEU A 401 24.13 -21.32 14.60
CA LEU A 401 23.48 -20.48 15.61
C LEU A 401 22.87 -21.35 16.74
N ARG A 402 22.21 -22.45 16.40
CA ARG A 402 21.70 -23.42 17.40
C ARG A 402 22.82 -23.97 18.29
N GLU A 403 23.96 -24.34 17.71
CA GLU A 403 25.08 -24.86 18.49
C GLU A 403 25.69 -23.80 19.41
N LEU A 404 25.77 -22.52 18.96
CA LEU A 404 26.23 -21.39 19.77
C LEU A 404 25.37 -21.15 21.02
N TYR A 405 24.06 -21.42 20.89
CA TYR A 405 23.09 -21.24 22.00
C TYR A 405 22.74 -22.54 22.73
N LYS A 406 23.42 -23.63 22.44
CA LYS A 406 23.24 -24.89 23.14
C LYS A 406 23.50 -24.76 24.63
N GLY A 407 22.55 -25.18 25.47
CA GLY A 407 22.63 -25.03 26.93
C GLY A 407 22.28 -23.64 27.47
N LYS A 408 21.88 -22.70 26.60
CA LYS A 408 21.36 -21.38 27.00
C LYS A 408 19.83 -21.36 26.91
N ASP A 409 19.21 -20.37 27.53
CA ASP A 409 17.76 -20.20 27.52
C ASP A 409 17.26 -19.64 26.15
N VAL A 410 17.60 -20.32 25.06
CA VAL A 410 17.15 -20.01 23.70
C VAL A 410 16.60 -21.27 23.05
N VAL A 411 15.48 -21.12 22.36
CA VAL A 411 14.85 -22.17 21.55
C VAL A 411 14.68 -21.70 20.13
N PHE A 412 14.98 -22.59 19.18
CA PHE A 412 14.77 -22.37 17.76
C PHE A 412 13.58 -23.15 17.28
N VAL A 413 12.59 -22.48 16.71
CA VAL A 413 11.34 -23.06 16.20
C VAL A 413 11.27 -22.85 14.70
N TYR A 414 11.01 -23.91 13.94
CA TYR A 414 10.88 -23.86 12.47
C TYR A 414 9.42 -24.09 12.10
N LEU A 415 8.84 -23.18 11.34
CA LEU A 415 7.44 -23.21 10.93
C LEU A 415 7.34 -23.22 9.40
N ALA A 416 6.95 -24.35 8.81
CA ALA A 416 6.75 -24.46 7.38
C ALA A 416 5.48 -23.71 6.94
N PHE A 417 5.64 -22.70 6.09
CA PHE A 417 4.59 -21.77 5.66
C PHE A 417 4.24 -21.96 4.20
N LYS A 418 2.94 -22.15 3.89
CA LYS A 418 2.43 -22.36 2.52
C LYS A 418 3.19 -23.45 1.77
N ASP A 419 3.46 -24.56 2.42
CA ASP A 419 4.21 -25.70 1.87
C ASP A 419 3.29 -26.91 1.67
N GLN A 420 3.80 -27.95 1.00
CA GLN A 420 3.18 -29.26 0.95
C GLN A 420 3.85 -30.17 1.97
N GLU A 421 3.02 -30.92 2.72
CA GLU A 421 3.51 -31.75 3.83
C GLU A 421 4.58 -32.76 3.41
N SER A 422 4.39 -33.44 2.28
CA SER A 422 5.36 -34.40 1.75
C SER A 422 6.70 -33.74 1.39
N SER A 423 6.65 -32.56 0.74
CA SER A 423 7.83 -31.79 0.38
C SER A 423 8.55 -31.27 1.61
N TRP A 424 7.79 -30.76 2.59
CA TRP A 424 8.33 -30.33 3.88
C TRP A 424 9.07 -31.47 4.60
N LYS A 425 8.47 -32.67 4.69
CA LYS A 425 9.10 -33.84 5.35
C LYS A 425 10.42 -34.21 4.71
N MET A 426 10.48 -34.24 3.36
CA MET A 426 11.73 -34.50 2.62
C MET A 426 12.79 -33.39 2.89
N ALA A 427 12.36 -32.13 2.88
CA ALA A 427 13.26 -31.02 3.14
C ALA A 427 13.80 -30.99 4.57
N VAL A 428 12.98 -31.36 5.56
CA VAL A 428 13.40 -31.52 6.96
C VAL A 428 14.56 -32.49 7.10
N GLU A 429 14.49 -33.63 6.38
CA GLU A 429 15.59 -34.59 6.35
C GLU A 429 16.84 -34.04 5.66
N GLN A 430 16.66 -33.44 4.47
CA GLN A 430 17.76 -32.85 3.67
C GLN A 430 18.50 -31.74 4.41
N GLU A 431 17.80 -30.91 5.18
CA GLU A 431 18.38 -29.77 5.91
C GLU A 431 18.85 -30.13 7.32
N GLY A 432 18.83 -31.41 7.72
CA GLY A 432 19.26 -31.87 9.04
C GLY A 432 18.40 -31.32 10.19
N LEU A 433 17.10 -31.15 9.92
CA LEU A 433 16.13 -30.68 10.91
C LEU A 433 15.38 -31.85 11.59
N SER A 434 15.65 -33.11 11.23
CA SER A 434 14.96 -34.30 11.77
C SER A 434 15.12 -34.44 13.28
N GLU A 435 16.28 -34.06 13.82
CA GLU A 435 16.58 -34.11 15.26
C GLU A 435 16.18 -32.81 16.00
N VAL A 436 15.60 -31.83 15.29
CA VAL A 436 15.15 -30.57 15.90
C VAL A 436 13.72 -30.72 16.36
N PRO A 437 13.47 -30.73 17.69
CA PRO A 437 12.14 -31.11 18.24
C PRO A 437 11.06 -30.07 17.95
N ASP A 438 11.44 -28.81 17.74
CA ASP A 438 10.52 -27.71 17.55
C ASP A 438 10.45 -27.31 16.06
N ASN A 439 10.15 -28.30 15.18
CA ASN A 439 9.93 -28.17 13.75
C ASN A 439 8.50 -28.58 13.38
N PHE A 440 7.73 -27.69 12.79
CA PHE A 440 6.31 -27.86 12.59
C PHE A 440 5.84 -27.41 11.22
N PHE A 441 4.75 -28.03 10.77
CA PHE A 441 3.99 -27.65 9.58
C PHE A 441 2.78 -26.81 9.99
N ILE A 442 2.59 -25.65 9.33
CA ILE A 442 1.41 -24.79 9.53
C ILE A 442 0.25 -25.36 8.73
N THR A 443 -0.85 -25.74 9.42
CA THR A 443 -2.01 -26.39 8.79
C THR A 443 -3.08 -25.41 8.32
N ASN A 444 -3.07 -24.17 8.79
CA ASN A 444 -4.06 -23.15 8.45
C ASN A 444 -3.45 -21.79 7.96
N PRO A 445 -2.55 -21.79 6.96
CA PRO A 445 -1.80 -20.59 6.57
C PRO A 445 -2.68 -19.46 6.03
N LYS A 446 -3.89 -19.76 5.53
CA LYS A 446 -4.83 -18.77 4.99
C LYS A 446 -5.80 -18.20 6.03
N ASN A 447 -5.97 -18.86 7.17
CA ASN A 447 -7.02 -18.56 8.16
C ASN A 447 -6.45 -18.30 9.56
N SER A 448 -5.24 -17.76 9.66
CA SER A 448 -4.61 -17.42 10.92
C SER A 448 -4.53 -15.90 11.10
N LYS A 449 -5.28 -15.35 12.06
CA LYS A 449 -5.20 -13.94 12.43
C LYS A 449 -3.79 -13.51 12.84
N MET A 450 -3.02 -14.42 13.43
CA MET A 450 -1.62 -14.13 13.77
C MET A 450 -0.79 -13.87 12.51
N LEU A 451 -0.90 -14.72 11.47
CA LEU A 451 -0.15 -14.53 10.21
C LEU A 451 -0.61 -13.27 9.46
N GLU A 452 -1.90 -12.95 9.56
CA GLU A 452 -2.46 -11.70 9.02
C GLU A 452 -1.87 -10.48 9.74
N LYS A 453 -1.86 -10.46 11.09
CA LYS A 453 -1.23 -9.38 11.88
C LYS A 453 0.27 -9.25 11.62
N LEU A 454 0.98 -10.38 11.45
CA LEU A 454 2.40 -10.39 11.06
C LEU A 454 2.63 -9.89 9.63
N LYS A 455 1.57 -9.75 8.83
CA LYS A 455 1.66 -9.47 7.38
C LYS A 455 2.64 -10.42 6.71
N LEU A 456 2.53 -11.73 7.05
CA LEU A 456 3.45 -12.74 6.55
C LEU A 456 3.11 -13.12 5.10
N GLU A 457 3.69 -12.40 4.16
CA GLU A 457 3.52 -12.64 2.72
C GLU A 457 4.74 -13.33 2.11
N LEU A 458 5.93 -12.94 2.56
CA LEU A 458 7.23 -13.39 2.04
C LEU A 458 8.04 -14.14 3.11
N ILE A 459 8.82 -15.12 2.67
CA ILE A 459 9.80 -15.87 3.46
C ILE A 459 11.18 -15.84 2.78
N PRO A 460 12.31 -15.99 3.52
CA PRO A 460 12.40 -16.25 4.96
C PRO A 460 11.96 -15.08 5.82
N ARG A 461 11.30 -15.36 6.94
CA ARG A 461 10.91 -14.39 7.95
C ARG A 461 11.28 -14.91 9.33
N TYR A 462 11.87 -14.07 10.16
CA TYR A 462 12.28 -14.42 11.52
C TYR A 462 11.60 -13.52 12.53
N ILE A 463 11.16 -14.09 13.66
CA ILE A 463 10.60 -13.34 14.78
C ILE A 463 11.19 -13.83 16.08
N ILE A 464 11.20 -12.97 17.10
CA ILE A 464 11.68 -13.35 18.45
C ILE A 464 10.58 -13.09 19.47
N PHE A 465 10.36 -14.10 20.33
CA PHE A 465 9.59 -13.96 21.56
C PHE A 465 10.54 -13.90 22.75
N ASP A 466 10.20 -13.08 23.75
CA ASP A 466 10.92 -12.99 25.01
C ASP A 466 10.61 -14.19 25.93
N LYS A 467 11.25 -14.19 27.12
CA LYS A 467 11.06 -15.21 28.16
C LYS A 467 9.62 -15.29 28.68
N GLN A 468 8.81 -14.25 28.50
CA GLN A 468 7.41 -14.17 28.89
C GLN A 468 6.47 -14.64 27.76
N GLY A 469 7.00 -14.88 26.55
CA GLY A 469 6.22 -15.28 25.37
C GLY A 469 5.59 -14.09 24.64
N ASN A 470 6.04 -12.87 24.88
CA ASN A 470 5.67 -11.69 24.11
C ASN A 470 6.55 -11.57 22.88
N ILE A 471 5.98 -11.16 21.76
CA ILE A 471 6.78 -10.87 20.56
C ILE A 471 7.58 -9.58 20.80
N VAL A 472 8.89 -9.66 20.58
CA VAL A 472 9.81 -8.53 20.80
C VAL A 472 10.55 -8.11 19.53
N GLU A 473 10.62 -8.98 18.52
CA GLU A 473 11.09 -8.66 17.18
C GLU A 473 10.13 -9.26 16.16
N MET A 474 9.43 -8.43 15.39
CA MET A 474 8.54 -8.89 14.32
C MET A 474 9.28 -9.16 13.00
N ASN A 475 10.51 -8.68 12.90
CA ASN A 475 11.40 -8.87 11.75
C ASN A 475 12.85 -8.99 12.22
N ALA A 476 13.16 -10.12 12.88
CA ALA A 476 14.48 -10.38 13.42
C ALA A 476 15.54 -10.59 12.31
N PRO A 477 16.84 -10.34 12.60
CA PRO A 477 17.93 -10.63 11.68
C PRO A 477 17.96 -12.11 11.28
N ARG A 478 18.47 -12.40 10.07
CA ARG A 478 18.68 -13.76 9.57
C ARG A 478 19.78 -14.48 10.35
N PRO A 479 19.81 -15.81 10.36
CA PRO A 479 20.90 -16.56 10.99
C PRO A 479 22.31 -16.21 10.49
N SER A 480 22.45 -15.85 9.21
CA SER A 480 23.72 -15.40 8.61
C SER A 480 24.10 -13.96 8.94
N ASP A 481 23.18 -13.18 9.51
CA ASP A 481 23.42 -11.76 9.82
C ASP A 481 24.29 -11.60 11.09
N LYS A 482 25.30 -10.73 11.02
CA LYS A 482 26.18 -10.43 12.15
C LYS A 482 25.44 -9.89 13.38
N GLN A 483 24.26 -9.30 13.20
CA GLN A 483 23.46 -8.72 14.29
C GLN A 483 22.59 -9.77 15.01
N VAL A 484 22.45 -11.00 14.50
CA VAL A 484 21.52 -11.99 15.06
C VAL A 484 21.84 -12.32 16.51
N THR A 485 23.12 -12.52 16.83
CA THR A 485 23.56 -12.85 18.20
C THR A 485 23.34 -11.69 19.16
N THR A 486 23.71 -10.46 18.77
CA THR A 486 23.47 -9.26 19.58
C THR A 486 21.97 -9.07 19.85
N THR A 487 21.12 -9.37 18.85
CA THR A 487 19.67 -9.25 18.97
C THR A 487 19.10 -10.30 19.94
N ILE A 488 19.51 -11.56 19.84
CA ILE A 488 19.07 -12.63 20.75
C ILE A 488 19.55 -12.34 22.17
N ASP A 489 20.83 -11.96 22.35
CA ASP A 489 21.45 -11.71 23.65
C ASP A 489 20.79 -10.54 24.40
N LYS A 490 20.22 -9.59 23.69
CA LYS A 490 19.43 -8.49 24.27
C LYS A 490 18.28 -9.00 25.15
N TYR A 491 17.65 -10.12 24.77
CA TYR A 491 16.49 -10.69 25.46
C TYR A 491 16.82 -11.86 26.38
N LEU A 492 18.08 -12.26 26.44
CA LEU A 492 18.57 -13.27 27.39
C LEU A 492 18.86 -12.71 28.79
N LYS A 493 19.08 -11.41 28.88
CA LYS A 493 19.43 -10.70 30.14
C LYS A 493 18.28 -10.70 31.13
#